data_0cfeaefab4f0f944c6fce15b5a35cd20
#
_entry.id   0cfeaefab4f0f944c6fce15b5a35cd20
#
_cell.length_a   1.000
_cell.length_b   1.000
_cell.length_c   1.000
_cell.angle_alpha   90.00
_cell.angle_beta   90.00
_cell.angle_gamma   90.00
#
_symmetry.space_group_name_H-M   'P 1'
#
loop_
_entity.id
_entity.type
_entity.pdbx_description
1 polymer ?
#
loop_
_entity_poly.entity_id
_entity_poly.type
_entity_poly.pdbx_seq_one_letter_code
_entity_poly.pdbx_strand_id
1 'polypeptide(L)'
;MKVVSTTEKAAFVTFVLVTMAYLYWITTKTPNWKQDRMITTMIFVTALTALSTVLQNDILGNIAHTLYAAILVYALTDSDNKDVVLLTVFLTLMATVVNIVFKRCTWAAIFNYSTDYKDKSNLIARDTAVLSGALFVKYLMLN
;
A
#
# COMPACT_ATOMS: atom_id res chain seq x y z
N MET A 1 -21.09 11.50 7.28
CA MET A 1 -19.67 11.20 6.99
C MET A 1 -18.98 10.83 8.30
N LYS A 2 -18.44 9.62 8.45
CA LYS A 2 -17.70 9.26 9.68
C LYS A 2 -16.40 10.07 9.70
N VAL A 3 -16.19 10.85 10.75
CA VAL A 3 -14.95 11.61 10.95
C VAL A 3 -13.78 10.62 11.11
N VAL A 4 -12.67 10.89 10.43
CA VAL A 4 -11.46 10.07 10.54
C VAL A 4 -10.83 10.33 11.92
N SER A 5 -10.67 9.29 12.71
CA SER A 5 -10.10 9.41 14.05
C SER A 5 -8.59 9.72 14.02
N THR A 6 -8.09 10.32 15.09
CA THR A 6 -6.64 10.56 15.25
C THR A 6 -5.83 9.26 15.17
N THR A 7 -6.35 8.18 15.77
CA THR A 7 -5.73 6.84 15.72
C THR A 7 -5.63 6.32 14.28
N GLU A 8 -6.68 6.51 13.49
CA GLU A 8 -6.72 6.09 12.09
C GLU A 8 -5.72 6.87 11.24
N LYS A 9 -5.62 8.19 11.45
CA LYS A 9 -4.61 9.02 10.80
C LYS A 9 -3.19 8.61 11.21
N ALA A 10 -2.97 8.36 12.51
CA ALA A 10 -1.67 7.90 13.02
C ALA A 10 -1.27 6.54 12.42
N ALA A 11 -2.20 5.60 12.32
CA ALA A 11 -1.96 4.30 11.68
C ALA A 11 -1.56 4.47 10.21
N PHE A 12 -2.23 5.36 9.48
CA PHE A 12 -1.91 5.64 8.08
C PHE A 12 -0.53 6.29 7.91
N VAL A 13 -0.20 7.29 8.73
CA VAL A 13 1.13 7.94 8.70
C VAL A 13 2.22 6.93 9.04
N THR A 14 2.00 6.08 10.05
CA THR A 14 2.94 5.01 10.41
C THR A 14 3.16 4.06 9.24
N PHE A 15 2.09 3.66 8.56
CA PHE A 15 2.17 2.82 7.36
C PHE A 15 3.04 3.45 6.27
N VAL A 16 2.86 4.74 5.98
CA VAL A 16 3.68 5.47 4.99
C VAL A 16 5.15 5.51 5.41
N LEU A 17 5.43 5.84 6.67
CA LEU A 17 6.81 5.92 7.19
C LEU A 17 7.52 4.56 7.17
N VAL A 18 6.85 3.50 7.58
CA VAL A 18 7.42 2.13 7.53
C VAL A 18 7.68 1.71 6.10
N THR A 19 6.79 2.02 5.17
CA THR A 19 6.99 1.75 3.75
C THR A 19 8.20 2.49 3.20
N MET A 20 8.36 3.77 3.53
CA MET A 20 9.54 4.57 3.13
C MET A 20 10.84 3.98 3.69
N ALA A 21 10.85 3.61 4.96
CA ALA A 21 12.03 3.02 5.60
C ALA A 21 12.43 1.68 4.94
N TYR A 22 11.43 0.84 4.63
CA TYR A 22 11.69 -0.44 3.97
C TYR A 22 12.16 -0.26 2.52
N LEU A 23 11.58 0.68 1.77
CA LEU A 23 12.05 1.01 0.42
C LEU A 23 13.48 1.55 0.44
N TYR A 24 13.82 2.41 1.40
CA TYR A 24 15.19 2.85 1.58
C TYR A 24 16.13 1.66 1.82
N TRP A 25 15.77 0.74 2.71
CA TRP A 25 16.55 -0.46 2.97
C TRP A 25 16.72 -1.33 1.70
N ILE A 26 15.67 -1.52 0.89
CA ILE A 26 15.76 -2.23 -0.40
C ILE A 26 16.78 -1.54 -1.32
N THR A 27 16.74 -0.21 -1.43
CA THR A 27 17.68 0.52 -2.30
C THR A 27 19.14 0.38 -1.88
N THR A 28 19.39 0.17 -0.58
CA THR A 28 20.77 -0.06 -0.09
C THR A 28 21.28 -1.46 -0.43
N LYS A 29 20.40 -2.42 -0.64
CA LYS A 29 20.73 -3.81 -0.93
C LYS A 29 20.67 -4.18 -2.40
N THR A 30 19.95 -3.44 -3.21
CA THR A 30 19.74 -3.74 -4.62
C THR A 30 20.68 -2.89 -5.47
N PRO A 31 21.78 -3.46 -6.00
CA PRO A 31 22.60 -2.76 -6.98
C PRO A 31 21.72 -2.37 -8.18
N ASN A 32 21.90 -1.17 -8.69
CA ASN A 32 21.13 -0.67 -9.85
C ASN A 32 19.59 -0.58 -9.63
N TRP A 33 19.13 -0.39 -8.39
CA TRP A 33 17.72 -0.24 -8.04
C TRP A 33 16.97 0.79 -8.93
N LYS A 34 17.68 1.78 -9.46
CA LYS A 34 17.12 2.79 -10.38
C LYS A 34 16.64 2.21 -11.71
N GLN A 35 17.10 1.03 -12.07
CA GLN A 35 16.68 0.30 -13.27
C GLN A 35 15.52 -0.66 -12.98
N ASP A 36 15.28 -0.96 -11.71
CA ASP A 36 14.16 -1.79 -11.29
C ASP A 36 12.88 -0.94 -11.32
N ARG A 37 12.01 -1.25 -12.29
CA ARG A 37 10.74 -0.53 -12.50
C ARG A 37 9.84 -0.62 -11.29
N MET A 38 9.86 -1.74 -10.59
CA MET A 38 9.00 -1.96 -9.44
C MET A 38 9.42 -1.07 -8.26
N ILE A 39 10.73 -1.06 -7.93
CA ILE A 39 11.27 -0.23 -6.85
C ILE A 39 11.02 1.25 -7.14
N THR A 40 11.35 1.71 -8.35
CA THR A 40 11.18 3.12 -8.73
C THR A 40 9.72 3.55 -8.71
N THR A 41 8.80 2.71 -9.17
CA THR A 41 7.37 3.00 -9.13
C THR A 41 6.84 3.03 -7.70
N MET A 42 7.26 2.09 -6.85
CA MET A 42 6.87 2.09 -5.42
C MET A 42 7.38 3.32 -4.69
N ILE A 43 8.62 3.75 -4.94
CA ILE A 43 9.16 4.99 -4.38
C ILE A 43 8.32 6.18 -4.82
N PHE A 44 8.02 6.28 -6.11
CA PHE A 44 7.22 7.39 -6.65
C PHE A 44 5.82 7.44 -6.01
N VAL A 45 5.11 6.31 -5.95
CA VAL A 45 3.75 6.27 -5.38
C VAL A 45 3.77 6.54 -3.87
N THR A 46 4.78 6.04 -3.16
CA THR A 46 4.93 6.32 -1.72
C THR A 46 5.23 7.81 -1.48
N ALA A 47 6.08 8.43 -2.29
CA ALA A 47 6.35 9.86 -2.23
C ALA A 47 5.08 10.69 -2.56
N LEU A 48 4.31 10.27 -3.57
CA LEU A 48 3.04 10.91 -3.90
C LEU A 48 2.03 10.79 -2.75
N THR A 49 1.99 9.64 -2.07
CA THR A 49 1.15 9.43 -0.88
C THR A 49 1.56 10.35 0.27
N ALA A 50 2.86 10.44 0.55
CA ALA A 50 3.38 11.34 1.58
C ALA A 50 3.05 12.81 1.25
N LEU A 51 3.27 13.22 0.02
CA LEU A 51 2.97 14.58 -0.45
C LEU A 51 1.47 14.90 -0.32
N SER A 52 0.60 13.99 -0.76
CA SER A 52 -0.85 14.16 -0.65
C SER A 52 -1.31 14.29 0.80
N THR A 53 -0.65 13.57 1.71
CA THR A 53 -0.93 13.63 3.15
C THR A 53 -0.53 14.98 3.75
N VAL A 54 0.66 15.47 3.40
CA VAL A 54 1.17 16.77 3.87
C VAL A 54 0.32 17.93 3.33
N LEU A 55 -0.03 17.88 2.04
CA LEU A 55 -0.83 18.90 1.38
C LEU A 55 -2.34 18.76 1.67
N GLN A 56 -2.76 17.69 2.32
CA GLN A 56 -4.17 17.32 2.52
C GLN A 56 -4.99 17.39 1.22
N ASN A 57 -4.40 16.88 0.14
CA ASN A 57 -4.98 16.94 -1.20
C ASN A 57 -5.65 15.62 -1.56
N ASP A 58 -6.99 15.62 -1.58
CA ASP A 58 -7.80 14.44 -1.85
C ASP A 58 -7.58 13.86 -3.25
N ILE A 59 -7.37 14.70 -4.25
CA ILE A 59 -7.16 14.26 -5.64
C ILE A 59 -5.85 13.49 -5.74
N LEU A 60 -4.76 14.03 -5.23
CA LEU A 60 -3.46 13.36 -5.22
C LEU A 60 -3.51 12.07 -4.39
N GLY A 61 -4.19 12.08 -3.25
CA GLY A 61 -4.36 10.91 -2.41
C GLY A 61 -5.13 9.79 -3.10
N ASN A 62 -6.16 10.13 -3.86
CA ASN A 62 -6.95 9.16 -4.61
C ASN A 62 -6.18 8.59 -5.82
N ILE A 63 -5.40 9.42 -6.51
CA ILE A 63 -4.49 8.95 -7.57
C ILE A 63 -3.46 7.98 -6.98
N ALA A 64 -2.81 8.35 -5.87
CA ALA A 64 -1.84 7.50 -5.19
C ALA A 64 -2.46 6.16 -4.74
N HIS A 65 -3.69 6.16 -4.22
CA HIS A 65 -4.42 4.96 -3.83
C HIS A 65 -4.65 4.01 -5.02
N THR A 66 -5.10 4.55 -6.13
CA THR A 66 -5.34 3.75 -7.35
C THR A 66 -4.04 3.16 -7.89
N LEU A 67 -2.98 3.96 -7.97
CA LEU A 67 -1.67 3.50 -8.40
C LEU A 67 -1.10 2.44 -7.45
N TYR A 68 -1.31 2.61 -6.16
CA TYR A 68 -0.86 1.66 -5.16
C TYR A 68 -1.55 0.30 -5.31
N ALA A 69 -2.86 0.28 -5.50
CA ALA A 69 -3.61 -0.95 -5.77
C ALA A 69 -3.11 -1.64 -7.05
N ALA A 70 -2.86 -0.88 -8.12
CA ALA A 70 -2.33 -1.40 -9.37
C ALA A 70 -0.92 -2.01 -9.19
N ILE A 71 -0.04 -1.38 -8.41
CA ILE A 71 1.30 -1.89 -8.10
C ILE A 71 1.24 -3.22 -7.35
N LEU A 72 0.36 -3.37 -6.39
CA LEU A 72 0.23 -4.61 -5.63
C LEU A 72 -0.18 -5.78 -6.54
N VAL A 73 -1.06 -5.53 -7.51
CA VAL A 73 -1.44 -6.54 -8.51
C VAL A 73 -0.28 -6.81 -9.48
N TYR A 74 0.42 -5.76 -9.93
CA TYR A 74 1.56 -5.89 -10.81
C TYR A 74 2.72 -6.67 -10.18
N ALA A 75 2.91 -6.56 -8.86
CA ALA A 75 3.91 -7.33 -8.13
C ALA A 75 3.70 -8.85 -8.25
N LEU A 76 2.45 -9.32 -8.43
CA LEU A 76 2.17 -10.73 -8.66
C LEU A 76 2.74 -11.26 -9.97
N THR A 77 2.73 -10.44 -11.01
CA THR A 77 3.03 -10.89 -12.38
C THR A 77 4.48 -10.61 -12.77
N ASP A 78 5.03 -9.47 -12.38
CA ASP A 78 6.20 -8.93 -13.05
C ASP A 78 7.43 -8.70 -12.14
N SER A 79 7.27 -8.75 -10.82
CA SER A 79 8.42 -8.58 -9.92
C SER A 79 9.11 -9.89 -9.61
N ASP A 80 10.41 -9.98 -9.95
CA ASP A 80 11.29 -11.08 -9.55
C ASP A 80 12.15 -10.73 -8.32
N ASN A 81 12.04 -9.50 -7.82
CA ASN A 81 12.77 -9.07 -6.64
C ASN A 81 12.06 -9.55 -5.37
N LYS A 82 12.67 -10.50 -4.69
CA LYS A 82 12.13 -11.16 -3.49
C LYS A 82 11.82 -10.17 -2.36
N ASP A 83 12.67 -9.16 -2.15
CA ASP A 83 12.47 -8.16 -1.10
C ASP A 83 11.30 -7.23 -1.43
N VAL A 84 11.10 -6.91 -2.71
CA VAL A 84 9.94 -6.13 -3.18
C VAL A 84 8.65 -6.92 -2.99
N VAL A 85 8.64 -8.20 -3.36
CA VAL A 85 7.46 -9.06 -3.17
C VAL A 85 7.14 -9.20 -1.68
N LEU A 86 8.16 -9.37 -0.82
CA LEU A 86 7.95 -9.41 0.63
C LEU A 86 7.35 -8.11 1.17
N LEU A 87 7.81 -6.95 0.69
CA LEU A 87 7.20 -5.67 1.03
C LEU A 87 5.72 -5.64 0.67
N THR A 88 5.36 -6.09 -0.54
CA THR A 88 3.95 -6.10 -0.97
C THR A 88 3.08 -7.05 -0.14
N VAL A 89 3.62 -8.19 0.31
CA VAL A 89 2.94 -9.07 1.28
C VAL A 89 2.67 -8.32 2.58
N PHE A 90 3.67 -7.66 3.11
CA PHE A 90 3.53 -6.89 4.35
C PHE A 90 2.50 -5.78 4.23
N LEU A 91 2.53 -5.02 3.12
CA LEU A 91 1.60 -3.92 2.87
C LEU A 91 0.15 -4.39 2.74
N THR A 92 -0.10 -5.50 2.07
CA THR A 92 -1.44 -6.08 1.93
C THR A 92 -1.95 -6.66 3.25
N LEU A 93 -1.08 -7.27 4.06
CA LEU A 93 -1.44 -7.71 5.41
C LEU A 93 -1.81 -6.53 6.31
N MET A 94 -1.01 -5.47 6.31
CA MET A 94 -1.30 -4.26 7.07
C MET A 94 -2.61 -3.62 6.62
N ALA A 95 -2.86 -3.53 5.32
CA ALA A 95 -4.12 -3.05 4.79
C ALA A 95 -5.30 -3.91 5.28
N THR A 96 -5.16 -5.22 5.28
CA THR A 96 -6.19 -6.14 5.78
C THR A 96 -6.49 -5.88 7.25
N VAL A 97 -5.46 -5.82 8.11
CA VAL A 97 -5.62 -5.57 9.54
C VAL A 97 -6.28 -4.21 9.80
N VAL A 98 -5.80 -3.16 9.15
CA VAL A 98 -6.36 -1.80 9.29
C VAL A 98 -7.82 -1.75 8.86
N ASN A 99 -8.17 -2.40 7.76
CA ASN A 99 -9.55 -2.45 7.27
C ASN A 99 -10.48 -3.22 8.22
N ILE A 100 -9.98 -4.27 8.87
CA ILE A 100 -10.74 -5.01 9.89
C ILE A 100 -10.94 -4.13 11.15
N VAL A 101 -9.89 -3.50 11.64
CA VAL A 101 -9.91 -2.69 12.88
C VAL A 101 -10.83 -1.48 12.73
N PHE A 102 -10.69 -0.73 11.65
CA PHE A 102 -11.48 0.49 11.43
C PHE A 102 -12.81 0.23 10.68
N LYS A 103 -13.04 -1.00 10.24
CA LYS A 103 -14.26 -1.42 9.50
C LYS A 103 -14.51 -0.59 8.25
N ARG A 104 -13.46 -0.13 7.59
CA ARG A 104 -13.50 0.63 6.32
C ARG A 104 -12.10 0.73 5.71
N CYS A 105 -12.03 1.11 4.43
CA CYS A 105 -10.76 1.47 3.82
C CYS A 105 -10.28 2.81 4.38
N THR A 106 -9.28 2.78 5.25
CA THR A 106 -8.74 3.98 5.90
C THR A 106 -8.20 4.99 4.89
N TRP A 107 -7.52 4.52 3.84
CA TRP A 107 -7.01 5.39 2.79
C TRP A 107 -8.14 6.16 2.09
N ALA A 108 -9.18 5.43 1.65
CA ALA A 108 -10.35 6.05 1.03
C ALA A 108 -11.06 7.03 1.97
N ALA A 109 -11.07 6.73 3.28
CA ALA A 109 -11.68 7.60 4.27
C ALA A 109 -10.87 8.91 4.49
N ILE A 110 -9.54 8.83 4.51
CA ILE A 110 -8.64 9.98 4.70
C ILE A 110 -8.74 10.96 3.52
N PHE A 111 -8.82 10.44 2.29
CA PHE A 111 -8.85 11.25 1.07
C PHE A 111 -10.26 11.40 0.46
N ASN A 112 -11.29 11.24 1.25
CA ASN A 112 -12.70 11.45 0.84
C ASN A 112 -13.08 10.71 -0.46
N TYR A 113 -12.52 9.52 -0.67
CA TYR A 113 -12.82 8.74 -1.86
C TYR A 113 -14.28 8.28 -1.83
N SER A 114 -15.10 8.81 -2.73
CA SER A 114 -16.52 8.50 -2.82
C SER A 114 -16.73 7.22 -3.63
N THR A 115 -16.58 6.08 -3.00
CA THR A 115 -17.03 4.81 -3.57
C THR A 115 -17.89 4.07 -2.55
N ASP A 116 -18.89 3.36 -3.01
CA ASP A 116 -19.66 2.41 -2.19
C ASP A 116 -18.75 1.33 -1.56
N TYR A 117 -17.55 1.19 -2.09
CA TYR A 117 -16.56 0.21 -1.66
C TYR A 117 -15.92 0.54 -0.31
N LYS A 118 -15.80 1.81 0.05
CA LYS A 118 -15.14 2.22 1.31
C LYS A 118 -15.85 1.70 2.57
N ASP A 119 -17.16 1.50 2.48
CA ASP A 119 -17.98 1.04 3.62
C ASP A 119 -18.15 -0.49 3.63
N LYS A 120 -17.60 -1.19 2.62
CA LYS A 120 -17.66 -2.66 2.51
C LYS A 120 -16.39 -3.30 3.11
N SER A 121 -16.14 -3.05 4.40
CA SER A 121 -14.91 -3.47 5.08
C SER A 121 -14.60 -4.97 4.95
N ASN A 122 -15.60 -5.83 5.04
CA ASN A 122 -15.41 -7.28 4.93
C ASN A 122 -14.96 -7.70 3.53
N LEU A 123 -15.49 -7.03 2.50
CA LEU A 123 -15.12 -7.29 1.11
C LEU A 123 -13.67 -6.84 0.85
N ILE A 124 -13.33 -5.63 1.29
CA ILE A 124 -11.98 -5.07 1.16
C ILE A 124 -10.96 -5.93 1.93
N ALA A 125 -11.28 -6.30 3.17
CA ALA A 125 -10.40 -7.14 3.99
C ALA A 125 -10.20 -8.53 3.35
N ARG A 126 -11.25 -9.13 2.79
CA ARG A 126 -11.15 -10.40 2.05
C ARG A 126 -10.26 -10.25 0.83
N ASP A 127 -10.46 -9.23 0.01
CA ASP A 127 -9.73 -9.07 -1.24
C ASP A 127 -8.23 -8.76 -0.98
N THR A 128 -7.92 -7.95 0.03
CA THR A 128 -6.55 -7.69 0.44
C THR A 128 -5.89 -8.93 1.08
N ALA A 129 -6.62 -9.74 1.82
CA ALA A 129 -6.12 -10.99 2.38
C ALA A 129 -5.81 -12.03 1.29
N VAL A 130 -6.68 -12.17 0.29
CA VAL A 130 -6.46 -13.05 -0.86
C VAL A 130 -5.23 -12.61 -1.65
N LEU A 131 -5.10 -11.31 -1.93
CA LEU A 131 -3.93 -10.76 -2.61
C LEU A 131 -2.65 -10.99 -1.80
N SER A 132 -2.70 -10.80 -0.48
CA SER A 132 -1.57 -11.07 0.40
C SER A 132 -1.14 -12.53 0.36
N GLY A 133 -2.10 -13.46 0.38
CA GLY A 133 -1.83 -14.89 0.25
C GLY A 133 -1.17 -15.25 -1.08
N ALA A 134 -1.67 -14.71 -2.19
CA ALA A 134 -1.10 -14.92 -3.51
C ALA A 134 0.34 -14.35 -3.62
N LEU A 135 0.59 -13.16 -3.08
CA LEU A 135 1.92 -12.55 -3.03
C LEU A 135 2.88 -13.35 -2.14
N PHE A 136 2.39 -13.91 -1.04
CA PHE A 136 3.20 -14.77 -0.17
C PHE A 136 3.59 -16.08 -0.86
N VAL A 137 2.68 -16.72 -1.58
CA VAL A 137 3.00 -17.89 -2.41
C VAL A 137 4.06 -17.53 -3.44
N LYS A 138 3.92 -16.40 -4.14
CA LYS A 138 4.95 -15.93 -5.06
C LYS A 138 6.29 -15.72 -4.36
N TYR A 139 6.30 -15.09 -3.19
CA TYR A 139 7.53 -14.91 -2.41
C TYR A 139 8.24 -16.23 -2.11
N LEU A 140 7.48 -17.27 -1.76
CA LEU A 140 8.05 -18.61 -1.50
C LEU A 140 8.60 -19.29 -2.78
N MET A 141 8.05 -18.94 -3.95
CA MET A 141 8.51 -19.47 -5.24
C MET A 141 9.75 -18.75 -5.77
N LEU A 142 10.04 -17.54 -5.30
CA LEU A 142 11.27 -16.82 -5.65
C LEU A 142 12.43 -17.30 -4.80
N ASN A 143 13.38 -17.92 -5.44
CA ASN A 143 14.61 -18.44 -4.80
C ASN A 143 15.64 -17.33 -4.52
#